data_b303084fa251a438089000723e903c7d
#
_entry.id   b303084fa251a438089000723e903c7d
#
_cell.length_a   1.000
_cell.length_b   1.000
_cell.length_c   1.000
_cell.angle_alpha   90.00
_cell.angle_beta   90.00
_cell.angle_gamma   90.00
#
_symmetry.space_group_name_H-M   'P 1'
#
loop_
_entity.id
_entity.type
_entity.pdbx_description
1 polymer ?
#
loop_
_entity_poly.entity_id
_entity_poly.type
_entity_poly.pdbx_seq_one_letter_code
_entity_poly.pdbx_strand_id
1 'polypeptide(L)'
;MKKLLIIFFINIFAVNSAYSVDEVLTSLKEGGKIIFIRHALAPGNGDPENFDLNDCSTQRNLNQRGIEQSKFIGSIFNKHQIKIENVYSSEWCRCIDTAKFAFQNYQTFSALNSFYDIRFEANEERQITQLKEFINQWNGKENIIFVTHFVVISSMLNIGTSSGEIVITDKNLNIIGSIDTL
;
A
#
# COMPACT_ATOMS: atom_id res chain seq x y z
N MET A 1 19.90 -58.05 20.35
CA MET A 1 19.40 -56.82 21.00
C MET A 1 19.32 -55.71 19.94
N LYS A 2 18.12 -55.37 19.45
CA LYS A 2 17.93 -54.30 18.45
C LYS A 2 17.80 -52.96 19.18
N LYS A 3 18.74 -52.04 18.95
CA LYS A 3 18.66 -50.66 19.48
C LYS A 3 17.65 -49.87 18.64
N LEU A 4 16.56 -49.44 19.27
CA LEU A 4 15.55 -48.58 18.69
C LEU A 4 16.06 -47.11 18.74
N LEU A 5 16.31 -46.51 17.58
CA LEU A 5 16.72 -45.13 17.48
C LEU A 5 15.44 -44.28 17.41
N ILE A 6 15.10 -43.55 18.48
CA ILE A 6 13.98 -42.61 18.50
C ILE A 6 14.50 -41.28 17.93
N ILE A 7 14.06 -40.93 16.72
CA ILE A 7 14.32 -39.63 16.12
C ILE A 7 13.25 -38.65 16.59
N PHE A 8 13.67 -37.69 17.40
CA PHE A 8 12.81 -36.60 17.88
C PHE A 8 12.73 -35.52 16.78
N PHE A 9 11.60 -35.41 16.10
CA PHE A 9 11.34 -34.30 15.21
C PHE A 9 10.99 -33.06 16.05
N ILE A 10 11.92 -32.10 16.14
CA ILE A 10 11.64 -30.79 16.70
C ILE A 10 10.91 -29.96 15.61
N ASN A 11 9.59 -29.84 15.74
CA ASN A 11 8.82 -28.87 14.95
C ASN A 11 9.15 -27.45 15.46
N ILE A 12 9.99 -26.72 14.74
CA ILE A 12 10.21 -25.30 14.96
C ILE A 12 9.01 -24.58 14.34
N PHE A 13 8.00 -24.27 15.16
CA PHE A 13 6.97 -23.32 14.78
C PHE A 13 7.61 -21.94 14.71
N ALA A 14 7.78 -21.39 13.48
CA ALA A 14 8.08 -19.99 13.30
C ALA A 14 6.85 -19.20 13.79
N VAL A 15 6.94 -18.61 14.96
CA VAL A 15 5.95 -17.68 15.48
C VAL A 15 6.14 -16.39 14.67
N ASN A 16 5.29 -16.14 13.67
CA ASN A 16 5.18 -14.84 13.06
C ASN A 16 4.55 -13.90 14.10
N SER A 17 5.38 -13.18 14.84
CA SER A 17 4.92 -12.10 15.72
C SER A 17 4.37 -10.99 14.86
N ALA A 18 3.06 -10.77 14.91
CA ALA A 18 2.47 -9.55 14.38
C ALA A 18 3.00 -8.38 15.21
N TYR A 19 3.66 -7.42 14.57
CA TYR A 19 4.11 -6.20 15.24
C TYR A 19 2.91 -5.42 15.78
N SER A 20 3.05 -4.84 16.97
CA SER A 20 2.06 -3.91 17.50
C SER A 20 2.05 -2.60 16.69
N VAL A 21 0.96 -1.86 16.73
CA VAL A 21 0.86 -0.55 16.04
C VAL A 21 2.00 0.39 16.50
N ASP A 22 2.37 0.36 17.78
CA ASP A 22 3.47 1.18 18.32
C ASP A 22 4.84 0.78 17.74
N GLU A 23 5.10 -0.49 17.54
CA GLU A 23 6.33 -0.98 16.88
C GLU A 23 6.37 -0.56 15.41
N VAL A 24 5.24 -0.66 14.70
CA VAL A 24 5.11 -0.20 13.31
C VAL A 24 5.39 1.31 13.21
N LEU A 25 4.77 2.12 14.07
CA LEU A 25 5.00 3.57 14.13
C LEU A 25 6.45 3.92 14.48
N THR A 26 7.08 3.14 15.37
CA THR A 26 8.49 3.30 15.72
C THR A 26 9.38 3.03 14.50
N SER A 27 9.12 1.95 13.75
CA SER A 27 9.87 1.62 12.54
C SER A 27 9.78 2.73 11.48
N LEU A 28 8.62 3.38 11.35
CA LEU A 28 8.42 4.49 10.42
C LEU A 28 9.25 5.74 10.78
N LYS A 29 9.54 5.97 12.08
CA LYS A 29 10.40 7.08 12.53
C LYS A 29 11.86 6.88 12.16
N GLU A 30 12.29 5.64 12.00
CA GLU A 30 13.64 5.30 11.57
C GLU A 30 13.91 5.64 10.09
N GLY A 31 12.83 5.75 9.27
CA GLY A 31 12.92 5.93 7.83
C GLY A 31 13.21 4.64 7.08
N GLY A 32 13.41 4.75 5.76
CA GLY A 32 13.78 3.62 4.91
C GLY A 32 12.67 2.60 4.70
N LYS A 33 11.41 2.99 4.89
CA LYS A 33 10.23 2.11 4.69
C LYS A 33 9.49 2.48 3.42
N ILE A 34 8.89 1.46 2.81
CA ILE A 34 7.95 1.61 1.72
C ILE A 34 6.55 1.44 2.32
N ILE A 35 5.69 2.41 2.05
CA ILE A 35 4.35 2.47 2.61
C ILE A 35 3.34 2.40 1.47
N PHE A 36 2.61 1.29 1.39
CA PHE A 36 1.51 1.16 0.46
C PHE A 36 0.20 1.56 1.16
N ILE A 37 -0.56 2.43 0.52
CA ILE A 37 -1.88 2.84 1.01
C ILE A 37 -2.89 2.52 -0.10
N ARG A 38 -3.82 1.61 0.19
CA ARG A 38 -4.97 1.49 -0.69
C ARG A 38 -5.79 2.76 -0.60
N HIS A 39 -6.24 3.31 -1.72
CA HIS A 39 -7.11 4.49 -1.73
C HIS A 39 -8.22 4.38 -0.67
N ALA A 40 -8.58 5.51 -0.08
CA ALA A 40 -9.63 5.59 0.93
C ALA A 40 -11.00 5.16 0.38
N LEU A 41 -12.00 5.13 1.24
CA LEU A 41 -13.32 4.58 0.94
C LEU A 41 -13.98 5.25 -0.27
N ALA A 42 -14.06 4.51 -1.36
CA ALA A 42 -14.79 4.83 -2.56
C ALA A 42 -15.87 3.74 -2.75
N PRO A 43 -17.14 4.00 -2.46
CA PRO A 43 -18.20 2.99 -2.50
C PRO A 43 -18.42 2.40 -3.90
N GLY A 44 -18.81 1.13 -3.96
CA GLY A 44 -19.04 0.40 -5.21
C GLY A 44 -17.86 -0.47 -5.62
N ASN A 45 -17.95 -1.06 -6.81
CA ASN A 45 -16.95 -1.97 -7.37
C ASN A 45 -16.68 -1.58 -8.83
N GLY A 46 -15.41 -1.63 -9.24
CA GLY A 46 -14.99 -1.24 -10.58
C GLY A 46 -15.16 0.26 -10.86
N ASP A 47 -15.03 0.63 -12.10
CA ASP A 47 -15.31 1.97 -12.64
C ASP A 47 -16.40 1.85 -13.72
N PRO A 48 -17.19 2.91 -14.01
CA PRO A 48 -18.21 2.91 -15.04
C PRO A 48 -17.66 2.54 -16.44
N GLU A 49 -18.55 2.10 -17.35
CA GLU A 49 -18.14 1.73 -18.71
C GLU A 49 -17.55 2.89 -19.51
N ASN A 50 -18.04 4.11 -19.24
CA ASN A 50 -17.56 5.36 -19.85
C ASN A 50 -16.33 5.95 -19.16
N PHE A 51 -15.59 5.15 -18.40
CA PHE A 51 -14.39 5.58 -17.69
C PHE A 51 -13.40 6.31 -18.59
N ASP A 52 -13.00 7.52 -18.16
CA ASP A 52 -11.90 8.30 -18.69
C ASP A 52 -10.97 8.70 -17.55
N LEU A 53 -9.67 8.44 -17.69
CA LEU A 53 -8.66 8.77 -16.68
C LEU A 53 -8.57 10.28 -16.42
N ASN A 54 -8.86 11.11 -17.42
CA ASN A 54 -8.78 12.56 -17.35
C ASN A 54 -10.07 13.23 -16.85
N ASP A 55 -11.14 12.47 -16.67
CA ASP A 55 -12.43 12.98 -16.20
C ASP A 55 -12.92 12.24 -14.95
N CYS A 56 -12.73 12.86 -13.80
CA CYS A 56 -13.15 12.31 -12.51
C CYS A 56 -14.66 12.06 -12.43
N SER A 57 -15.49 12.74 -13.22
CA SER A 57 -16.95 12.53 -13.21
C SER A 57 -17.34 11.15 -13.78
N THR A 58 -16.46 10.52 -14.54
CA THR A 58 -16.62 9.18 -15.12
C THR A 58 -16.03 8.07 -14.25
N GLN A 59 -15.49 8.41 -13.09
CA GLN A 59 -14.79 7.47 -12.20
C GLN A 59 -15.57 7.20 -10.92
N ARG A 60 -15.30 6.07 -10.29
CA ARG A 60 -15.70 5.80 -8.93
C ARG A 60 -14.80 6.58 -7.96
N ASN A 61 -15.38 7.53 -7.24
CA ASN A 61 -14.67 8.49 -6.40
C ASN A 61 -14.88 8.25 -4.91
N LEU A 62 -14.09 8.92 -4.07
CA LEU A 62 -14.28 8.94 -2.62
C LEU A 62 -15.65 9.53 -2.29
N ASN A 63 -16.30 8.97 -1.26
CA ASN A 63 -17.41 9.65 -0.61
C ASN A 63 -16.90 10.50 0.57
N GLN A 64 -17.80 11.16 1.29
CA GLN A 64 -17.44 12.01 2.42
C GLN A 64 -16.63 11.25 3.50
N ARG A 65 -17.00 9.99 3.80
CA ARG A 65 -16.24 9.15 4.74
C ARG A 65 -14.83 8.85 4.23
N GLY A 66 -14.66 8.63 2.92
CA GLY A 66 -13.34 8.42 2.32
C GLY A 66 -12.47 9.68 2.40
N ILE A 67 -13.05 10.87 2.25
CA ILE A 67 -12.34 12.14 2.46
C ILE A 67 -11.88 12.28 3.92
N GLU A 68 -12.76 11.98 4.87
CA GLU A 68 -12.43 12.02 6.31
C GLU A 68 -11.36 10.99 6.66
N GLN A 69 -11.46 9.76 6.13
CA GLN A 69 -10.45 8.72 6.27
C GLN A 69 -9.09 9.16 5.72
N SER A 70 -9.07 9.80 4.55
CA SER A 70 -7.82 10.34 3.97
C SER A 70 -7.16 11.37 4.89
N LYS A 71 -7.94 12.28 5.46
CA LYS A 71 -7.44 13.26 6.45
C LYS A 71 -6.93 12.57 7.72
N PHE A 72 -7.63 11.53 8.18
CA PHE A 72 -7.20 10.74 9.33
C PHE A 72 -5.86 10.04 9.06
N ILE A 73 -5.69 9.43 7.87
CA ILE A 73 -4.41 8.87 7.43
C ILE A 73 -3.30 9.91 7.58
N GLY A 74 -3.46 11.10 6.99
CA GLY A 74 -2.46 12.17 7.11
C GLY A 74 -2.18 12.57 8.56
N SER A 75 -3.20 12.58 9.43
CA SER A 75 -3.04 12.92 10.84
C SER A 75 -2.16 11.93 11.60
N ILE A 76 -2.14 10.65 11.23
CA ILE A 76 -1.25 9.63 11.82
C ILE A 76 0.21 10.02 11.58
N PHE A 77 0.58 10.34 10.35
CA PHE A 77 1.95 10.73 9.99
C PHE A 77 2.38 12.03 10.68
N ASN A 78 1.51 13.03 10.70
CA ASN A 78 1.77 14.32 11.33
C ASN A 78 1.93 14.19 12.85
N LYS A 79 0.99 13.49 13.51
CA LYS A 79 1.01 13.28 14.97
C LYS A 79 2.29 12.59 15.45
N HIS A 80 2.77 11.62 14.69
CA HIS A 80 3.95 10.84 15.02
C HIS A 80 5.24 11.42 14.42
N GLN A 81 5.17 12.56 13.70
CA GLN A 81 6.31 13.25 13.09
C GLN A 81 7.11 12.32 12.14
N ILE A 82 6.39 11.49 11.38
CA ILE A 82 6.98 10.55 10.44
C ILE A 82 7.46 11.32 9.21
N LYS A 83 8.76 11.22 8.91
CA LYS A 83 9.35 11.85 7.73
C LYS A 83 9.01 11.07 6.47
N ILE A 84 8.61 11.78 5.42
CA ILE A 84 8.27 11.24 4.11
C ILE A 84 9.10 11.97 3.07
N GLU A 85 9.84 11.22 2.26
CA GLU A 85 10.61 11.77 1.15
C GLU A 85 9.69 12.20 0.00
N ASN A 86 8.84 11.26 -0.45
CA ASN A 86 7.90 11.49 -1.53
C ASN A 86 6.61 10.69 -1.34
N VAL A 87 5.52 11.23 -1.89
CA VAL A 87 4.24 10.54 -2.03
C VAL A 87 3.96 10.37 -3.52
N TYR A 88 3.79 9.13 -3.95
CA TYR A 88 3.40 8.77 -5.31
C TYR A 88 1.97 8.26 -5.30
N SER A 89 1.19 8.64 -6.29
CA SER A 89 -0.21 8.25 -6.43
C SER A 89 -0.48 7.64 -7.80
N SER A 90 -1.36 6.64 -7.83
CA SER A 90 -2.05 6.28 -9.07
C SER A 90 -2.74 7.51 -9.66
N GLU A 91 -2.92 7.53 -10.97
CA GLU A 91 -3.59 8.59 -11.71
C GLU A 91 -5.13 8.54 -11.57
N TRP A 92 -5.71 7.53 -10.94
CA TRP A 92 -7.15 7.46 -10.62
C TRP A 92 -7.54 8.51 -9.59
N CYS A 93 -8.65 9.21 -9.83
CA CYS A 93 -9.10 10.32 -8.99
C CYS A 93 -9.24 9.94 -7.51
N ARG A 94 -9.73 8.74 -7.17
CA ARG A 94 -9.79 8.26 -5.77
C ARG A 94 -8.42 8.13 -5.09
N CYS A 95 -7.37 7.79 -5.84
CA CYS A 95 -6.01 7.75 -5.30
C CYS A 95 -5.43 9.16 -5.17
N ILE A 96 -5.61 10.00 -6.19
CA ILE A 96 -5.23 11.42 -6.18
C ILE A 96 -5.86 12.13 -4.99
N ASP A 97 -7.17 11.98 -4.78
CA ASP A 97 -7.88 12.58 -3.66
C ASP A 97 -7.40 12.05 -2.31
N THR A 98 -7.14 10.73 -2.20
CA THR A 98 -6.56 10.16 -0.98
C THR A 98 -5.20 10.81 -0.69
N ALA A 99 -4.29 10.88 -1.67
CA ALA A 99 -2.97 11.49 -1.50
C ALA A 99 -3.06 12.99 -1.18
N LYS A 100 -3.93 13.72 -1.88
CA LYS A 100 -4.16 15.15 -1.70
C LYS A 100 -4.67 15.48 -0.30
N PHE A 101 -5.69 14.77 0.19
CA PHE A 101 -6.28 15.04 1.50
C PHE A 101 -5.39 14.56 2.66
N ALA A 102 -4.58 13.52 2.46
CA ALA A 102 -3.67 13.03 3.48
C ALA A 102 -2.35 13.82 3.55
N PHE A 103 -1.75 14.14 2.40
CA PHE A 103 -0.36 14.62 2.35
C PHE A 103 -0.17 15.95 1.64
N GLN A 104 -1.18 16.46 0.94
CA GLN A 104 -1.19 17.70 0.14
C GLN A 104 -0.28 17.64 -1.11
N ASN A 105 1.00 17.28 -0.94
CA ASN A 105 1.98 17.17 -2.03
C ASN A 105 2.13 15.70 -2.46
N TYR A 106 1.99 15.45 -3.74
CA TYR A 106 2.16 14.13 -4.35
C TYR A 106 2.57 14.25 -5.82
N GLN A 107 3.05 13.15 -6.38
CA GLN A 107 3.34 12.99 -7.80
C GLN A 107 2.54 11.80 -8.33
N THR A 108 2.01 11.88 -9.54
CA THR A 108 1.37 10.72 -10.17
C THR A 108 2.43 9.76 -10.73
N PHE A 109 2.14 8.48 -10.63
CA PHE A 109 3.00 7.42 -11.16
C PHE A 109 2.14 6.31 -11.75
N SER A 110 2.16 6.16 -13.07
CA SER A 110 1.29 5.23 -13.80
C SER A 110 1.50 3.76 -13.43
N ALA A 111 2.66 3.37 -12.90
CA ALA A 111 2.89 2.02 -12.39
C ALA A 111 2.01 1.66 -11.17
N LEU A 112 1.38 2.66 -10.52
CA LEU A 112 0.43 2.49 -9.42
C LEU A 112 -1.02 2.38 -9.88
N ASN A 113 -1.30 2.46 -11.19
CA ASN A 113 -2.64 2.44 -11.76
C ASN A 113 -3.33 1.08 -11.59
N SER A 114 -4.66 1.10 -11.56
CA SER A 114 -5.44 -0.13 -11.44
C SER A 114 -5.40 -0.95 -12.73
N PHE A 115 -5.19 -2.24 -12.59
CA PHE A 115 -5.40 -3.23 -13.65
C PHE A 115 -6.52 -4.23 -13.27
N TYR A 116 -7.44 -3.82 -12.38
CA TYR A 116 -8.58 -4.64 -11.94
C TYR A 116 -9.57 -4.93 -13.06
N ASP A 117 -9.83 -3.93 -13.91
CA ASP A 117 -10.76 -4.05 -15.03
C ASP A 117 -10.09 -4.77 -16.19
N ILE A 118 -10.85 -5.63 -16.88
CA ILE A 118 -10.38 -6.41 -18.06
C ILE A 118 -9.72 -5.51 -19.13
N ARG A 119 -10.16 -4.25 -19.23
CA ARG A 119 -9.59 -3.25 -20.16
C ARG A 119 -8.13 -2.91 -19.83
N PHE A 120 -7.68 -3.13 -18.61
CA PHE A 120 -6.35 -2.75 -18.10
C PHE A 120 -5.52 -3.94 -17.61
N GLU A 121 -6.07 -5.14 -17.55
CA GLU A 121 -5.42 -6.35 -17.04
C GLU A 121 -4.06 -6.61 -17.71
N ALA A 122 -3.96 -6.39 -19.00
CA ALA A 122 -2.71 -6.56 -19.76
C ALA A 122 -1.57 -5.62 -19.30
N ASN A 123 -1.85 -4.61 -18.48
CA ASN A 123 -0.82 -3.70 -17.95
C ASN A 123 -0.10 -4.25 -16.71
N GLU A 124 -0.61 -5.28 -16.03
CA GLU A 124 -0.11 -5.76 -14.75
C GLU A 124 1.40 -6.02 -14.78
N GLU A 125 1.86 -6.89 -15.66
CA GLU A 125 3.28 -7.30 -15.72
C GLU A 125 4.20 -6.09 -15.89
N ARG A 126 3.87 -5.21 -16.83
CA ARG A 126 4.64 -3.98 -17.09
C ARG A 126 4.67 -3.05 -15.88
N GLN A 127 3.51 -2.80 -15.27
CA GLN A 127 3.39 -1.89 -14.12
C GLN A 127 4.13 -2.41 -12.89
N ILE A 128 3.99 -3.69 -12.58
CA ILE A 128 4.68 -4.32 -11.45
C ILE A 128 6.20 -4.33 -11.66
N THR A 129 6.66 -4.58 -12.89
CA THR A 129 8.10 -4.50 -13.23
C THR A 129 8.62 -3.08 -13.03
N GLN A 130 7.94 -2.06 -13.56
CA GLN A 130 8.32 -0.66 -13.38
C GLN A 130 8.36 -0.24 -11.90
N LEU A 131 7.39 -0.69 -11.10
CA LEU A 131 7.35 -0.37 -9.67
C LEU A 131 8.51 -1.02 -8.91
N LYS A 132 8.85 -2.28 -9.23
CA LYS A 132 10.02 -2.97 -8.65
C LYS A 132 11.33 -2.29 -9.04
N GLU A 133 11.49 -1.90 -10.30
CA GLU A 133 12.67 -1.15 -10.77
C GLU A 133 12.81 0.18 -10.04
N PHE A 134 11.71 0.93 -9.88
CA PHE A 134 11.69 2.17 -9.13
C PHE A 134 12.14 1.97 -7.67
N ILE A 135 11.61 0.96 -6.99
CA ILE A 135 11.98 0.60 -5.61
C ILE A 135 13.48 0.22 -5.52
N ASN A 136 13.99 -0.55 -6.49
CA ASN A 136 15.40 -0.95 -6.50
C ASN A 136 16.34 0.26 -6.62
N GLN A 137 15.96 1.29 -7.39
CA GLN A 137 16.75 2.51 -7.59
C GLN A 137 16.62 3.51 -6.42
N TRP A 138 15.56 3.39 -5.61
CA TRP A 138 15.38 4.26 -4.45
C TRP A 138 16.49 4.06 -3.40
N ASN A 139 16.94 5.18 -2.82
CA ASN A 139 18.09 5.19 -1.90
C ASN A 139 17.84 4.55 -0.53
N GLY A 140 16.56 4.37 -0.13
CA GLY A 140 16.17 3.73 1.12
C GLY A 140 16.48 4.54 2.39
N LYS A 141 16.65 5.86 2.32
CA LYS A 141 16.98 6.69 3.49
C LYS A 141 15.75 7.14 4.27
N GLU A 142 14.82 7.79 3.61
CA GLU A 142 13.57 8.26 4.23
C GLU A 142 12.40 7.40 3.74
N ASN A 143 11.20 7.56 4.28
CA ASN A 143 10.05 6.77 3.86
C ASN A 143 9.49 7.28 2.53
N ILE A 144 9.00 6.35 1.69
CA ILE A 144 8.21 6.67 0.50
C ILE A 144 6.81 6.09 0.62
N ILE A 145 5.82 6.80 0.05
CA ILE A 145 4.42 6.40 0.07
C ILE A 145 3.93 6.15 -1.35
N PHE A 146 3.21 5.03 -1.53
CA PHE A 146 2.49 4.66 -2.73
C PHE A 146 0.98 4.58 -2.43
N VAL A 147 0.22 5.56 -2.90
CA VAL A 147 -1.25 5.53 -2.84
C VAL A 147 -1.77 4.85 -4.11
N THR A 148 -2.38 3.67 -3.94
CA THR A 148 -2.70 2.80 -5.05
C THR A 148 -3.96 1.96 -4.83
N HIS A 149 -4.11 0.86 -5.53
CA HIS A 149 -5.26 -0.04 -5.56
C HIS A 149 -4.93 -1.38 -4.92
N PHE A 150 -5.96 -2.10 -4.45
CA PHE A 150 -5.75 -3.41 -3.84
C PHE A 150 -5.05 -4.40 -4.78
N VAL A 151 -5.33 -4.35 -6.09
CA VAL A 151 -4.70 -5.25 -7.08
C VAL A 151 -3.19 -5.05 -7.17
N VAL A 152 -2.71 -3.80 -7.13
CA VAL A 152 -1.28 -3.48 -7.13
C VAL A 152 -0.62 -3.98 -5.85
N ILE A 153 -1.25 -3.72 -4.68
CA ILE A 153 -0.73 -4.19 -3.39
C ILE A 153 -0.71 -5.72 -3.35
N SER A 154 -1.78 -6.36 -3.82
CA SER A 154 -1.85 -7.83 -3.88
C SER A 154 -0.77 -8.43 -4.78
N SER A 155 -0.53 -7.87 -5.96
CA SER A 155 0.52 -8.35 -6.87
C SER A 155 1.94 -8.10 -6.36
N MET A 156 2.15 -7.04 -5.54
CA MET A 156 3.45 -6.74 -4.94
C MET A 156 3.73 -7.54 -3.67
N LEU A 157 2.72 -7.73 -2.81
CA LEU A 157 2.90 -8.23 -1.44
C LEU A 157 2.17 -9.55 -1.16
N ASN A 158 1.35 -10.05 -2.10
CA ASN A 158 0.52 -11.25 -1.95
C ASN A 158 -0.44 -11.20 -0.74
N ILE A 159 -1.03 -10.05 -0.47
CA ILE A 159 -2.03 -9.83 0.59
C ILE A 159 -3.26 -9.08 0.06
N GLY A 160 -4.39 -9.24 0.75
CA GLY A 160 -5.56 -8.38 0.58
C GLY A 160 -5.46 -7.14 1.48
N THR A 161 -6.10 -6.05 1.06
CA THR A 161 -6.15 -4.80 1.85
C THR A 161 -7.55 -4.20 1.86
N SER A 162 -7.91 -3.59 3.00
CA SER A 162 -9.12 -2.76 3.18
C SER A 162 -8.91 -1.37 2.58
N SER A 163 -10.01 -0.61 2.36
CA SER A 163 -9.91 0.79 1.92
C SER A 163 -9.20 1.63 2.97
N GLY A 164 -8.19 2.40 2.54
CA GLY A 164 -7.39 3.25 3.42
C GLY A 164 -6.37 2.51 4.28
N GLU A 165 -6.28 1.18 4.19
CA GLU A 165 -5.27 0.43 4.94
C GLU A 165 -3.86 0.84 4.52
N ILE A 166 -3.01 1.03 5.53
CA ILE A 166 -1.61 1.42 5.40
C ILE A 166 -0.78 0.16 5.65
N VAL A 167 -0.08 -0.34 4.63
CA VAL A 167 0.83 -1.48 4.74
C VAL A 167 2.27 -1.00 4.68
N ILE A 168 3.06 -1.38 5.66
CA ILE A 168 4.45 -0.95 5.81
C ILE A 168 5.38 -2.11 5.51
N THR A 169 6.38 -1.89 4.64
CA THR A 169 7.40 -2.87 4.30
C THR A 169 8.79 -2.29 4.42
N ASP A 170 9.78 -3.17 4.51
CA ASP A 170 11.17 -2.80 4.24
C ASP A 170 11.41 -2.65 2.71
N LYS A 171 12.64 -2.29 2.33
CA LYS A 171 13.04 -2.15 0.91
C LYS A 171 12.96 -3.47 0.13
N ASN A 172 13.03 -4.61 0.79
CA ASN A 172 12.92 -5.94 0.17
C ASN A 172 11.48 -6.43 0.09
N LEU A 173 10.49 -5.55 0.40
CA LEU A 173 9.06 -5.84 0.43
C LEU A 173 8.63 -6.85 1.52
N ASN A 174 9.46 -7.08 2.54
CA ASN A 174 9.04 -7.83 3.71
C ASN A 174 8.08 -6.97 4.52
N ILE A 175 6.89 -7.50 4.79
CA ILE A 175 5.85 -6.77 5.55
C ILE A 175 6.29 -6.65 7.00
N ILE A 176 6.34 -5.41 7.50
CA ILE A 176 6.60 -5.06 8.90
C ILE A 176 5.26 -5.02 9.66
N GLY A 177 4.21 -4.51 9.06
CA GLY A 177 2.88 -4.48 9.64
C GLY A 177 1.91 -3.64 8.84
N SER A 178 0.67 -3.53 9.34
CA SER A 178 -0.34 -2.66 8.75
C SER A 178 -1.12 -1.88 9.81
N ILE A 179 -1.75 -0.78 9.37
CA ILE A 179 -2.63 0.06 10.19
C ILE A 179 -3.97 0.15 9.47
N ASP A 180 -5.02 -0.38 10.08
CA ASP A 180 -6.39 -0.19 9.62
C ASP A 180 -6.86 1.22 10.02
N THR A 181 -7.59 1.88 9.12
CA THR A 181 -8.05 3.26 9.30
C THR A 181 -9.57 3.41 9.14
N LEU A 182 -10.32 2.27 9.04
CA LEU A 182 -11.79 2.27 8.98
C LEU A 182 -12.44 2.23 10.35
#